data_3bb95452ae98b0b01938c5f9b0ebeeb8
#
_entry.id   3bb95452ae98b0b01938c5f9b0ebeeb8
#
_cell.length_a   1.000
_cell.length_b   1.000
_cell.length_c   1.000
_cell.angle_alpha   90.00
_cell.angle_beta   90.00
_cell.angle_gamma   90.00
#
_symmetry.space_group_name_H-M   'P 1'
#
loop_
_entity.id
_entity.type
_entity.pdbx_description
1 polymer ?
#
loop_
_entity_poly.entity_id
_entity_poly.type
_entity_poly.pdbx_seq_one_letter_code
_entity_poly.pdbx_strand_id
1 'polypeptide(L)'
;RDVLGSRGLGDVYKRQLESILEKSGLEKDREYFIQETLRDEEGHTIQGSDGRKMRPDVIIRYPGGENHQMVIDSKVSLTAYVNYVNAEDADEARLALKQHLVSVKKHIDELAGKSYQDYVGKGDHVMMFIPNEAAYLAAMQADHALWQYAYEKKVLLLSPTNLIAALKLVADLWQRDKQTRNAIDIAEEGGKLYDKFAGFVEDMEKIGKSLNTTAMAYTDAMKKLKTGNGNLIGRVEKLKVMGVKAKKNLPAVNEAEEEN
;
A
#
# COMPACT_ATOMS: atom_id res chain seq x y z
N ARG A 1 -43.98 -22.55 13.14
CA ARG A 1 -42.60 -22.93 13.53
C ARG A 1 -41.58 -22.65 12.40
N ASP A 2 -41.84 -21.64 11.58
CA ASP A 2 -40.93 -21.18 10.50
C ASP A 2 -40.58 -19.72 10.71
N VAL A 3 -39.78 -19.43 11.75
CA VAL A 3 -39.39 -18.03 12.07
C VAL A 3 -37.90 -17.76 11.75
N LEU A 4 -37.17 -18.74 11.25
CA LEU A 4 -35.85 -18.55 10.62
C LEU A 4 -35.99 -18.63 9.09
N GLY A 5 -36.95 -17.86 8.57
CA GLY A 5 -37.15 -17.74 7.14
C GLY A 5 -35.91 -17.26 6.43
N SER A 6 -35.80 -17.48 5.15
CA SER A 6 -34.68 -17.22 4.23
C SER A 6 -33.97 -15.87 4.40
N ARG A 7 -34.63 -14.87 4.99
CA ARG A 7 -34.01 -13.57 5.36
C ARG A 7 -33.02 -13.67 6.53
N GLY A 8 -33.34 -14.45 7.58
CA GLY A 8 -32.42 -14.57 8.74
C GLY A 8 -31.14 -15.34 8.43
N LEU A 9 -31.20 -16.35 7.57
CA LEU A 9 -30.04 -17.09 7.08
C LEU A 9 -29.16 -16.22 6.20
N GLY A 10 -29.74 -15.39 5.32
CA GLY A 10 -28.98 -14.45 4.49
C GLY A 10 -28.16 -13.43 5.31
N ASP A 11 -28.73 -12.94 6.42
CA ASP A 11 -28.03 -12.01 7.33
C ASP A 11 -26.91 -12.69 8.12
N VAL A 12 -27.07 -13.97 8.49
CA VAL A 12 -25.99 -14.75 9.13
C VAL A 12 -24.81 -14.95 8.18
N TYR A 13 -25.08 -15.25 6.92
CA TYR A 13 -24.04 -15.47 5.91
C TYR A 13 -23.29 -14.19 5.53
N LYS A 14 -23.97 -13.06 5.48
CA LYS A 14 -23.33 -11.76 5.30
C LYS A 14 -22.40 -11.43 6.47
N ARG A 15 -22.85 -11.65 7.69
CA ARG A 15 -21.99 -11.47 8.88
C ARG A 15 -20.77 -12.38 8.88
N GLN A 16 -20.91 -13.62 8.38
CA GLN A 16 -19.77 -14.51 8.23
C GLN A 16 -18.75 -13.98 7.21
N LEU A 17 -19.21 -13.50 6.05
CA LEU A 17 -18.37 -12.89 5.03
C LEU A 17 -17.65 -11.65 5.59
N GLU A 18 -18.38 -10.76 6.27
CA GLU A 18 -17.83 -9.58 6.93
C GLU A 18 -16.78 -9.96 7.98
N SER A 19 -17.06 -10.96 8.83
CA SER A 19 -16.10 -11.44 9.84
C SER A 19 -14.82 -12.02 9.22
N ILE A 20 -14.90 -12.69 8.07
CA ILE A 20 -13.75 -13.20 7.35
C ILE A 20 -12.91 -12.01 6.80
N LEU A 21 -13.57 -11.01 6.23
CA LEU A 21 -12.91 -9.81 5.71
C LEU A 21 -12.20 -9.02 6.81
N GLU A 22 -12.86 -8.77 7.94
CA GLU A 22 -12.27 -8.07 9.09
C GLU A 22 -11.01 -8.76 9.64
N LYS A 23 -10.97 -10.10 9.55
CA LYS A 23 -9.83 -10.91 10.02
C LYS A 23 -8.79 -11.19 8.94
N SER A 24 -9.01 -10.76 7.70
CA SER A 24 -8.11 -11.03 6.57
C SER A 24 -6.79 -10.27 6.63
N GLY A 25 -6.75 -9.16 7.40
CA GLY A 25 -5.63 -8.22 7.42
C GLY A 25 -5.71 -7.13 6.35
N LEU A 26 -6.80 -7.09 5.57
CA LEU A 26 -7.09 -6.02 4.61
C LEU A 26 -7.72 -4.81 5.29
N GLU A 27 -7.44 -3.60 4.81
CA GLU A 27 -7.99 -2.35 5.32
C GLU A 27 -9.35 -2.06 4.69
N LYS A 28 -10.39 -1.92 5.53
CA LYS A 28 -11.74 -1.54 5.10
C LYS A 28 -11.74 -0.15 4.46
N ASP A 29 -12.60 0.07 3.48
CA ASP A 29 -12.80 1.31 2.72
C ASP A 29 -11.55 1.78 1.95
N ARG A 30 -10.54 0.90 1.85
CA ARG A 30 -9.31 1.11 1.07
C ARG A 30 -8.95 -0.11 0.22
N GLU A 31 -8.84 -1.27 0.84
CA GLU A 31 -8.43 -2.53 0.22
C GLU A 31 -9.63 -3.45 -0.01
N TYR A 32 -10.72 -3.29 0.77
CA TYR A 32 -12.01 -3.90 0.48
C TYR A 32 -13.17 -2.97 0.82
N PHE A 33 -14.30 -3.16 0.10
CA PHE A 33 -15.50 -2.34 0.22
C PHE A 33 -16.72 -3.26 0.30
N ILE A 34 -17.61 -2.96 1.24
CA ILE A 34 -18.86 -3.72 1.45
C ILE A 34 -20.00 -2.96 0.80
N GLN A 35 -20.75 -3.65 -0.07
CA GLN A 35 -21.93 -3.10 -0.76
C GLN A 35 -21.70 -1.74 -1.45
N GLU A 36 -20.50 -1.55 -1.99
CA GLU A 36 -20.21 -0.36 -2.80
C GLU A 36 -20.89 -0.46 -4.18
N THR A 37 -21.43 0.66 -4.65
CA THR A 37 -22.00 0.74 -6.00
C THR A 37 -20.87 0.88 -7.02
N LEU A 38 -20.85 0.02 -8.03
CA LEU A 38 -19.88 0.10 -9.12
C LEU A 38 -20.08 1.41 -9.92
N ARG A 39 -18.95 2.02 -10.26
CA ARG A 39 -18.89 3.24 -11.08
C ARG A 39 -17.94 3.01 -12.26
N ASP A 40 -18.23 3.68 -13.39
CA ASP A 40 -17.34 3.71 -14.54
C ASP A 40 -16.16 4.67 -14.32
N GLU A 41 -15.27 4.76 -15.32
CA GLU A 41 -14.08 5.64 -15.28
C GLU A 41 -14.46 7.14 -15.19
N GLU A 42 -15.69 7.50 -15.58
CA GLU A 42 -16.22 8.87 -15.50
C GLU A 42 -16.96 9.13 -14.18
N GLY A 43 -17.06 8.13 -13.28
CA GLY A 43 -17.71 8.21 -11.97
C GLY A 43 -19.24 8.00 -11.99
N HIS A 44 -19.84 7.66 -13.14
CA HIS A 44 -21.25 7.36 -13.26
C HIS A 44 -21.58 5.98 -12.68
N THR A 45 -22.76 5.84 -12.08
CA THR A 45 -23.23 4.56 -11.55
C THR A 45 -23.55 3.59 -12.67
N ILE A 46 -22.94 2.41 -12.62
CA ILE A 46 -23.20 1.33 -13.57
C ILE A 46 -24.56 0.68 -13.24
N GLN A 47 -25.37 0.47 -14.28
CA GLN A 47 -26.66 -0.20 -14.20
C GLN A 47 -26.57 -1.56 -14.91
N GLY A 48 -27.17 -2.57 -14.29
CA GLY A 48 -27.31 -3.89 -14.90
C GLY A 48 -28.35 -3.89 -16.04
N SER A 49 -28.47 -5.00 -16.73
CA SER A 49 -29.47 -5.21 -17.80
C SER A 49 -30.92 -5.05 -17.32
N ASP A 50 -31.15 -5.14 -16.00
CA ASP A 50 -32.45 -4.92 -15.34
C ASP A 50 -32.69 -3.46 -14.92
N GLY A 51 -31.80 -2.52 -15.29
CA GLY A 51 -31.88 -1.11 -14.94
C GLY A 51 -31.54 -0.79 -13.47
N ARG A 52 -31.19 -1.79 -12.66
CA ARG A 52 -30.80 -1.59 -11.26
C ARG A 52 -29.32 -1.25 -11.14
N LYS A 53 -28.98 -0.49 -10.10
CA LYS A 53 -27.58 -0.19 -9.77
C LYS A 53 -26.82 -1.49 -9.46
N MET A 54 -25.66 -1.65 -10.09
CA MET A 54 -24.79 -2.81 -9.82
C MET A 54 -24.10 -2.61 -8.47
N ARG A 55 -24.50 -3.44 -7.50
CA ARG A 55 -24.02 -3.39 -6.12
C ARG A 55 -23.68 -4.79 -5.64
N PRO A 56 -22.44 -5.23 -5.82
CA PRO A 56 -21.97 -6.51 -5.29
C PRO A 56 -21.92 -6.50 -3.77
N ASP A 57 -21.86 -7.65 -3.15
CA ASP A 57 -21.74 -7.75 -1.69
C ASP A 57 -20.39 -7.24 -1.21
N VAL A 58 -19.30 -7.55 -1.93
CA VAL A 58 -17.94 -7.08 -1.61
C VAL A 58 -17.15 -6.80 -2.88
N ILE A 59 -16.35 -5.75 -2.86
CA ILE A 59 -15.28 -5.46 -3.82
C ILE A 59 -13.95 -5.53 -3.07
N ILE A 60 -12.98 -6.26 -3.62
CA ILE A 60 -11.62 -6.32 -3.10
C ILE A 60 -10.71 -5.68 -4.12
N ARG A 61 -9.91 -4.71 -3.71
CA ARG A 61 -8.85 -4.11 -4.52
C ARG A 61 -7.52 -4.81 -4.24
N TYR A 62 -6.71 -4.96 -5.28
CA TYR A 62 -5.35 -5.49 -5.14
C TYR A 62 -4.36 -4.59 -5.89
N PRO A 63 -3.07 -4.54 -5.47
CA PRO A 63 -2.11 -3.62 -6.06
C PRO A 63 -1.83 -3.95 -7.53
N GLY A 64 -1.49 -2.93 -8.32
CA GLY A 64 -1.14 -3.07 -9.74
C GLY A 64 -1.86 -2.11 -10.69
N GLY A 65 -2.87 -1.37 -10.23
CA GLY A 65 -3.60 -0.35 -11.01
C GLY A 65 -4.99 -0.06 -10.47
N GLU A 66 -5.61 1.02 -10.93
CA GLU A 66 -6.93 1.49 -10.46
C GLU A 66 -8.06 0.49 -10.74
N ASN A 67 -7.93 -0.35 -11.78
CA ASN A 67 -8.94 -1.33 -12.20
C ASN A 67 -8.65 -2.76 -11.71
N HIS A 68 -7.68 -2.94 -10.80
CA HIS A 68 -7.38 -4.24 -10.22
C HIS A 68 -8.29 -4.52 -9.03
N GLN A 69 -9.44 -5.10 -9.31
CA GLN A 69 -10.44 -5.41 -8.29
C GLN A 69 -11.16 -6.74 -8.58
N MET A 70 -11.60 -7.41 -7.52
CA MET A 70 -12.38 -8.65 -7.57
C MET A 70 -13.73 -8.41 -6.92
N VAL A 71 -14.79 -8.98 -7.48
CA VAL A 71 -16.15 -8.93 -6.92
C VAL A 71 -16.47 -10.26 -6.25
N ILE A 72 -17.05 -10.17 -5.04
CA ILE A 72 -17.63 -11.30 -4.34
C ILE A 72 -19.13 -11.06 -4.19
N ASP A 73 -19.92 -12.06 -4.56
CA ASP A 73 -21.37 -12.09 -4.35
C ASP A 73 -21.75 -13.38 -3.59
N SER A 74 -22.59 -13.27 -2.55
CA SER A 74 -22.87 -14.37 -1.59
C SER A 74 -24.32 -14.87 -1.62
N LYS A 75 -24.99 -14.77 -2.75
CA LYS A 75 -26.43 -15.10 -2.88
C LYS A 75 -26.72 -16.58 -3.14
N VAL A 76 -26.25 -17.48 -2.32
CA VAL A 76 -26.62 -18.91 -2.46
C VAL A 76 -27.70 -19.31 -1.46
N SER A 77 -28.82 -19.82 -1.96
CA SER A 77 -29.82 -20.43 -1.09
C SER A 77 -29.36 -21.83 -0.62
N LEU A 78 -29.27 -22.01 0.68
CA LEU A 78 -28.89 -23.29 1.29
C LEU A 78 -30.09 -24.12 1.74
N THR A 79 -31.34 -23.73 1.42
CA THR A 79 -32.55 -24.46 1.84
C THR A 79 -32.52 -25.94 1.39
N ALA A 80 -32.17 -26.17 0.13
CA ALA A 80 -32.07 -27.55 -0.39
C ALA A 80 -30.95 -28.35 0.29
N TYR A 81 -29.83 -27.68 0.68
CA TYR A 81 -28.77 -28.34 1.46
C TYR A 81 -29.24 -28.68 2.87
N VAL A 82 -29.99 -27.82 3.55
CA VAL A 82 -30.57 -28.11 4.86
C VAL A 82 -31.53 -29.29 4.77
N ASN A 83 -32.36 -29.37 3.72
CA ASN A 83 -33.22 -30.53 3.47
C ASN A 83 -32.39 -31.80 3.25
N TYR A 84 -31.29 -31.73 2.53
CA TYR A 84 -30.36 -32.86 2.32
C TYR A 84 -29.80 -33.39 3.64
N VAL A 85 -29.36 -32.50 4.54
CA VAL A 85 -28.83 -32.93 5.85
C VAL A 85 -29.88 -33.51 6.79
N ASN A 86 -31.14 -33.05 6.67
CA ASN A 86 -32.24 -33.46 7.52
C ASN A 86 -33.09 -34.58 6.90
N ALA A 87 -32.71 -35.12 5.74
CA ALA A 87 -33.45 -36.18 5.06
C ALA A 87 -33.49 -37.45 5.92
N GLU A 88 -34.68 -38.06 6.02
CA GLU A 88 -34.92 -39.27 6.83
C GLU A 88 -34.53 -40.55 6.07
N ASP A 89 -34.54 -40.51 4.75
CA ASP A 89 -34.17 -41.65 3.92
C ASP A 89 -33.24 -41.29 2.74
N ALA A 90 -32.69 -42.29 2.08
CA ALA A 90 -31.72 -42.13 1.00
C ALA A 90 -32.34 -41.52 -0.27
N ASP A 91 -33.61 -41.71 -0.53
CA ASP A 91 -34.26 -41.16 -1.72
C ASP A 91 -34.56 -39.67 -1.54
N GLU A 92 -35.01 -39.29 -0.35
CA GLU A 92 -35.18 -37.88 0.03
C GLU A 92 -33.84 -37.14 -0.01
N ALA A 93 -32.78 -37.72 0.57
CA ALA A 93 -31.44 -37.16 0.54
C ALA A 93 -30.96 -36.95 -0.89
N ARG A 94 -31.14 -37.93 -1.77
CA ARG A 94 -30.73 -37.84 -3.18
C ARG A 94 -31.48 -36.72 -3.94
N LEU A 95 -32.78 -36.59 -3.69
CA LEU A 95 -33.62 -35.57 -4.29
C LEU A 95 -33.19 -34.17 -3.81
N ALA A 96 -33.00 -33.99 -2.52
CA ALA A 96 -32.56 -32.72 -1.93
C ALA A 96 -31.16 -32.30 -2.40
N LEU A 97 -30.22 -33.26 -2.53
CA LEU A 97 -28.88 -32.99 -3.08
C LEU A 97 -28.96 -32.54 -4.54
N LYS A 98 -29.81 -33.18 -5.36
CA LYS A 98 -30.04 -32.74 -6.74
C LYS A 98 -30.63 -31.32 -6.81
N GLN A 99 -31.57 -31.00 -5.92
CA GLN A 99 -32.15 -29.66 -5.82
C GLN A 99 -31.09 -28.63 -5.39
N HIS A 100 -30.18 -29.00 -4.47
CA HIS A 100 -29.06 -28.14 -4.08
C HIS A 100 -28.16 -27.84 -5.26
N LEU A 101 -27.76 -28.84 -6.05
CA LEU A 101 -26.95 -28.65 -7.25
C LEU A 101 -27.65 -27.74 -8.28
N VAL A 102 -28.96 -27.93 -8.51
CA VAL A 102 -29.75 -27.06 -9.40
C VAL A 102 -29.76 -25.61 -8.89
N SER A 103 -29.94 -25.44 -7.57
CA SER A 103 -29.86 -24.09 -6.96
C SER A 103 -28.50 -23.42 -7.16
N VAL A 104 -27.39 -24.14 -6.95
CA VAL A 104 -26.04 -23.62 -7.16
C VAL A 104 -25.84 -23.23 -8.63
N LYS A 105 -26.20 -24.09 -9.59
CA LYS A 105 -26.12 -23.80 -11.03
C LYS A 105 -26.93 -22.56 -11.41
N LYS A 106 -28.16 -22.44 -10.90
CA LYS A 106 -29.00 -21.26 -11.12
C LYS A 106 -28.32 -19.98 -10.62
N HIS A 107 -27.71 -20.00 -9.45
CA HIS A 107 -26.99 -18.83 -8.92
C HIS A 107 -25.73 -18.48 -9.74
N ILE A 108 -25.01 -19.48 -10.27
CA ILE A 108 -23.92 -19.25 -11.22
C ILE A 108 -24.46 -18.50 -12.46
N ASP A 109 -25.60 -18.95 -13.02
CA ASP A 109 -26.19 -18.33 -14.22
C ASP A 109 -26.67 -16.91 -13.95
N GLU A 110 -27.32 -16.69 -12.81
CA GLU A 110 -27.76 -15.35 -12.38
C GLU A 110 -26.58 -14.40 -12.18
N LEU A 111 -25.48 -14.90 -11.62
CA LEU A 111 -24.29 -14.09 -11.37
C LEU A 111 -23.54 -13.77 -12.66
N ALA A 112 -23.40 -14.77 -13.54
CA ALA A 112 -22.83 -14.57 -14.88
C ALA A 112 -23.63 -13.55 -15.70
N GLY A 113 -24.96 -13.56 -15.58
CA GLY A 113 -25.86 -12.61 -16.27
C GLY A 113 -25.73 -11.16 -15.78
N LYS A 114 -25.15 -10.92 -14.59
CA LYS A 114 -24.91 -9.56 -14.09
C LYS A 114 -23.73 -8.85 -14.76
N SER A 115 -22.88 -9.56 -15.51
CA SER A 115 -21.74 -9.01 -16.24
C SER A 115 -20.80 -8.12 -15.39
N TYR A 116 -20.62 -8.44 -14.11
CA TYR A 116 -19.70 -7.70 -13.25
C TYR A 116 -18.27 -7.66 -13.83
N GLN A 117 -17.84 -8.73 -14.51
CA GLN A 117 -16.54 -8.86 -15.14
C GLN A 117 -16.25 -7.78 -16.19
N ASP A 118 -17.26 -7.17 -16.77
CA ASP A 118 -17.10 -6.12 -17.80
C ASP A 118 -16.64 -4.79 -17.17
N TYR A 119 -16.78 -4.64 -15.87
CA TYR A 119 -16.56 -3.41 -15.11
C TYR A 119 -15.47 -3.50 -14.04
N VAL A 120 -14.96 -4.72 -13.75
CA VAL A 120 -14.05 -4.97 -12.62
C VAL A 120 -12.61 -5.27 -13.07
N GLY A 121 -12.35 -5.20 -14.37
CA GLY A 121 -11.09 -5.57 -14.99
C GLY A 121 -11.33 -6.52 -16.16
N LYS A 122 -10.81 -6.18 -17.34
CA LYS A 122 -11.05 -6.99 -18.54
C LYS A 122 -10.54 -8.41 -18.35
N GLY A 123 -11.45 -9.36 -18.21
CA GLY A 123 -11.16 -10.79 -18.16
C GLY A 123 -11.17 -11.42 -16.77
N ASP A 124 -11.40 -10.67 -15.70
CA ASP A 124 -11.46 -11.19 -14.35
C ASP A 124 -12.75 -11.97 -14.08
N HIS A 125 -12.67 -12.89 -13.13
CA HIS A 125 -13.77 -13.72 -12.72
C HIS A 125 -14.51 -13.09 -11.54
N VAL A 126 -15.82 -13.31 -11.46
CA VAL A 126 -16.63 -12.96 -10.30
C VAL A 126 -16.61 -14.13 -9.32
N MET A 127 -16.44 -13.86 -8.05
CA MET A 127 -16.38 -14.86 -7.00
C MET A 127 -17.77 -15.10 -6.41
N MET A 128 -18.26 -16.32 -6.51
CA MET A 128 -19.49 -16.76 -5.84
C MET A 128 -19.16 -17.42 -4.51
N PHE A 129 -19.49 -16.75 -3.42
CA PHE A 129 -19.23 -17.25 -2.08
C PHE A 129 -20.38 -18.16 -1.60
N ILE A 130 -20.06 -19.40 -1.27
CA ILE A 130 -20.96 -20.38 -0.66
C ILE A 130 -20.62 -20.43 0.84
N PRO A 131 -21.46 -19.87 1.73
CA PRO A 131 -21.10 -19.59 3.12
C PRO A 131 -21.04 -20.83 4.03
N ASN A 132 -21.15 -22.02 3.48
CA ASN A 132 -21.07 -23.28 4.21
C ASN A 132 -20.12 -24.23 3.49
N GLU A 133 -19.06 -24.65 4.18
CA GLU A 133 -18.03 -25.55 3.63
C GLU A 133 -18.62 -26.89 3.17
N ALA A 134 -19.48 -27.49 4.00
CA ALA A 134 -20.08 -28.79 3.70
C ALA A 134 -21.06 -28.70 2.52
N ALA A 135 -21.83 -27.62 2.39
CA ALA A 135 -22.71 -27.39 1.25
C ALA A 135 -21.90 -27.19 -0.06
N TYR A 136 -20.77 -26.49 -0.01
CA TYR A 136 -19.85 -26.38 -1.13
C TYR A 136 -19.33 -27.76 -1.55
N LEU A 137 -18.82 -28.54 -0.60
CA LEU A 137 -18.30 -29.88 -0.87
C LEU A 137 -19.37 -30.83 -1.42
N ALA A 138 -20.61 -30.80 -0.87
CA ALA A 138 -21.72 -31.59 -1.34
C ALA A 138 -22.06 -31.28 -2.82
N ALA A 139 -22.08 -30.00 -3.21
CA ALA A 139 -22.31 -29.61 -4.60
C ALA A 139 -21.18 -30.09 -5.53
N MET A 140 -19.91 -29.95 -5.11
CA MET A 140 -18.73 -30.36 -5.90
C MET A 140 -18.64 -31.90 -6.04
N GLN A 141 -19.09 -32.65 -5.03
CA GLN A 141 -19.16 -34.12 -5.07
C GLN A 141 -20.34 -34.62 -5.93
N ALA A 142 -21.47 -33.91 -5.91
CA ALA A 142 -22.64 -34.26 -6.71
C ALA A 142 -22.40 -34.02 -8.22
N ASP A 143 -21.55 -33.08 -8.58
CA ASP A 143 -21.17 -32.83 -9.97
C ASP A 143 -19.71 -32.37 -10.04
N HIS A 144 -18.83 -33.29 -10.43
CA HIS A 144 -17.39 -33.01 -10.59
C HIS A 144 -17.06 -31.98 -11.69
N ALA A 145 -17.95 -31.73 -12.63
CA ALA A 145 -17.79 -30.73 -13.68
C ALA A 145 -18.32 -29.34 -13.26
N LEU A 146 -18.90 -29.20 -12.06
CA LEU A 146 -19.50 -27.94 -11.60
C LEU A 146 -18.52 -26.76 -11.61
N TRP A 147 -17.27 -27.00 -11.21
CA TRP A 147 -16.24 -25.96 -11.23
C TRP A 147 -15.93 -25.48 -12.67
N GLN A 148 -15.88 -26.40 -13.64
CA GLN A 148 -15.67 -26.09 -15.04
C GLN A 148 -16.85 -25.30 -15.61
N TYR A 149 -18.09 -25.73 -15.31
CA TYR A 149 -19.31 -25.02 -15.67
C TYR A 149 -19.32 -23.57 -15.16
N ALA A 150 -18.91 -23.35 -13.91
CA ALA A 150 -18.79 -22.00 -13.34
C ALA A 150 -17.67 -21.19 -14.00
N TYR A 151 -16.51 -21.81 -14.21
CA TYR A 151 -15.34 -21.18 -14.79
C TYR A 151 -15.57 -20.69 -16.22
N GLU A 152 -16.22 -21.49 -17.06
CA GLU A 152 -16.62 -21.12 -18.42
C GLU A 152 -17.54 -19.89 -18.46
N LYS A 153 -18.30 -19.68 -17.37
CA LYS A 153 -19.17 -18.52 -17.16
C LYS A 153 -18.49 -17.36 -16.41
N LYS A 154 -17.18 -17.41 -16.27
CA LYS A 154 -16.40 -16.39 -15.53
C LYS A 154 -16.80 -16.27 -14.06
N VAL A 155 -17.24 -17.37 -13.44
CA VAL A 155 -17.57 -17.45 -12.02
C VAL A 155 -16.64 -18.43 -11.32
N LEU A 156 -16.03 -18.00 -10.21
CA LEU A 156 -15.23 -18.84 -9.31
C LEU A 156 -16.03 -19.18 -8.06
N LEU A 157 -16.13 -20.46 -7.75
CA LEU A 157 -16.84 -20.92 -6.55
C LEU A 157 -15.88 -20.89 -5.36
N LEU A 158 -16.27 -20.21 -4.29
CA LEU A 158 -15.47 -20.10 -3.07
C LEU A 158 -16.25 -20.60 -1.85
N SER A 159 -15.61 -21.49 -1.10
CA SER A 159 -15.99 -21.84 0.27
C SER A 159 -15.36 -20.87 1.28
N PRO A 160 -15.76 -20.90 2.56
CA PRO A 160 -15.12 -20.09 3.61
C PRO A 160 -13.61 -20.29 3.68
N THR A 161 -13.13 -21.53 3.62
CA THR A 161 -11.71 -21.86 3.67
C THR A 161 -10.94 -21.30 2.46
N ASN A 162 -11.51 -21.46 1.26
CA ASN A 162 -10.88 -20.93 0.02
C ASN A 162 -10.87 -19.41 0.00
N LEU A 163 -11.92 -18.76 0.52
CA LEU A 163 -11.98 -17.32 0.63
C LEU A 163 -10.89 -16.80 1.57
N ILE A 164 -10.71 -17.40 2.76
CA ILE A 164 -9.65 -17.01 3.70
C ILE A 164 -8.27 -17.10 3.03
N ALA A 165 -8.01 -18.18 2.30
CA ALA A 165 -6.75 -18.36 1.58
C ALA A 165 -6.53 -17.28 0.49
N ALA A 166 -7.57 -17.00 -0.30
CA ALA A 166 -7.51 -15.97 -1.34
C ALA A 166 -7.26 -14.57 -0.74
N LEU A 167 -7.97 -14.20 0.33
CA LEU A 167 -7.80 -12.92 1.01
C LEU A 167 -6.40 -12.78 1.62
N LYS A 168 -5.84 -13.87 2.16
CA LYS A 168 -4.46 -13.85 2.67
C LYS A 168 -3.46 -13.55 1.58
N LEU A 169 -3.62 -14.13 0.38
CA LEU A 169 -2.76 -13.82 -0.77
C LEU A 169 -2.87 -12.34 -1.18
N VAL A 170 -4.07 -11.77 -1.18
CA VAL A 170 -4.27 -10.35 -1.48
C VAL A 170 -3.61 -9.45 -0.42
N ALA A 171 -3.76 -9.79 0.86
CA ALA A 171 -3.09 -9.06 1.94
C ALA A 171 -1.56 -9.11 1.81
N ASP A 172 -0.99 -10.25 1.44
CA ASP A 172 0.44 -10.40 1.19
C ASP A 172 0.91 -9.57 -0.03
N LEU A 173 0.08 -9.45 -1.08
CA LEU A 173 0.35 -8.56 -2.22
C LEU A 173 0.40 -7.09 -1.78
N TRP A 174 -0.54 -6.64 -0.96
CA TRP A 174 -0.55 -5.29 -0.41
C TRP A 174 0.67 -5.00 0.47
N GLN A 175 1.07 -5.98 1.29
CA GLN A 175 2.26 -5.85 2.12
C GLN A 175 3.53 -5.68 1.28
N ARG A 176 3.67 -6.45 0.20
CA ARG A 176 4.80 -6.33 -0.74
C ARG A 176 4.79 -4.99 -1.48
N ASP A 177 3.63 -4.52 -1.92
CA ASP A 177 3.49 -3.22 -2.58
C ASP A 177 3.92 -2.08 -1.65
N LYS A 178 3.46 -2.09 -0.39
CA LYS A 178 3.89 -1.13 0.64
C LYS A 178 5.42 -1.15 0.86
N GLN A 179 6.01 -2.36 0.93
CA GLN A 179 7.47 -2.50 1.07
C GLN A 179 8.23 -1.92 -0.13
N THR A 180 7.75 -2.20 -1.34
CA THR A 180 8.36 -1.68 -2.57
C THR A 180 8.29 -0.16 -2.64
N ARG A 181 7.14 0.45 -2.33
CA ARG A 181 6.98 1.91 -2.28
C ARG A 181 7.90 2.53 -1.25
N ASN A 182 7.92 1.99 -0.02
CA ASN A 182 8.84 2.49 1.02
C ASN A 182 10.31 2.42 0.59
N ALA A 183 10.72 1.36 -0.12
CA ALA A 183 12.09 1.25 -0.61
C ALA A 183 12.42 2.33 -1.66
N ILE A 184 11.48 2.67 -2.53
CA ILE A 184 11.63 3.75 -3.52
C ILE A 184 11.74 5.10 -2.79
N ASP A 185 10.85 5.38 -1.85
CA ASP A 185 10.86 6.63 -1.08
C ASP A 185 12.18 6.81 -0.29
N ILE A 186 12.68 5.74 0.32
CA ILE A 186 13.98 5.74 1.02
C ILE A 186 15.13 6.04 0.03
N ALA A 187 15.10 5.46 -1.17
CA ALA A 187 16.12 5.70 -2.18
C ALA A 187 16.11 7.16 -2.67
N GLU A 188 14.93 7.74 -2.89
CA GLU A 188 14.79 9.15 -3.27
C GLU A 188 15.28 10.11 -2.19
N GLU A 189 14.86 9.89 -0.93
CA GLU A 189 15.32 10.71 0.20
C GLU A 189 16.83 10.55 0.45
N GLY A 190 17.36 9.33 0.26
CA GLY A 190 18.78 9.06 0.30
C GLY A 190 19.56 9.84 -0.76
N GLY A 191 19.05 9.94 -1.98
CA GLY A 191 19.61 10.76 -3.05
C GLY A 191 19.67 12.25 -2.69
N LYS A 192 18.54 12.79 -2.21
CA LYS A 192 18.47 14.21 -1.76
C LYS A 192 19.43 14.49 -0.61
N LEU A 193 19.61 13.57 0.33
CA LEU A 193 20.55 13.71 1.44
C LEU A 193 21.99 13.70 0.94
N TYR A 194 22.33 12.83 0.01
CA TYR A 194 23.65 12.78 -0.62
C TYR A 194 24.02 14.10 -1.30
N ASP A 195 23.09 14.66 -2.09
CA ASP A 195 23.31 15.94 -2.78
C ASP A 195 23.57 17.09 -1.79
N LYS A 196 22.79 17.15 -0.70
CA LYS A 196 23.03 18.13 0.37
C LYS A 196 24.38 17.95 1.04
N PHE A 197 24.79 16.71 1.29
CA PHE A 197 26.07 16.41 1.90
C PHE A 197 27.24 16.80 0.98
N ALA A 198 27.15 16.51 -0.33
CA ALA A 198 28.14 16.93 -1.31
C ALA A 198 28.31 18.47 -1.33
N GLY A 199 27.20 19.21 -1.35
CA GLY A 199 27.21 20.66 -1.24
C GLY A 199 27.87 21.19 0.05
N PHE A 200 27.59 20.52 1.18
CA PHE A 200 28.22 20.88 2.45
C PHE A 200 29.75 20.66 2.42
N VAL A 201 30.21 19.55 1.85
CA VAL A 201 31.66 19.28 1.68
C VAL A 201 32.34 20.39 0.83
N GLU A 202 31.70 20.78 -0.29
CA GLU A 202 32.21 21.88 -1.12
C GLU A 202 32.31 23.19 -0.35
N ASP A 203 31.35 23.53 0.48
CA ASP A 203 31.36 24.75 1.29
C ASP A 203 32.45 24.67 2.38
N MET A 204 32.67 23.51 2.99
CA MET A 204 33.78 23.31 3.92
C MET A 204 35.15 23.50 3.24
N GLU A 205 35.31 23.01 2.02
CA GLU A 205 36.55 23.24 1.25
C GLU A 205 36.75 24.71 0.93
N LYS A 206 35.72 25.47 0.56
CA LYS A 206 35.78 26.92 0.32
C LYS A 206 36.20 27.65 1.60
N ILE A 207 35.63 27.30 2.74
CA ILE A 207 36.02 27.87 4.04
C ILE A 207 37.49 27.58 4.32
N GLY A 208 37.94 26.35 4.15
CA GLY A 208 39.36 25.98 4.35
C GLY A 208 40.30 26.78 3.47
N LYS A 209 39.99 26.97 2.20
CA LYS A 209 40.78 27.84 1.27
C LYS A 209 40.80 29.30 1.73
N SER A 210 39.66 29.81 2.19
CA SER A 210 39.57 31.20 2.69
C SER A 210 40.38 31.41 3.96
N LEU A 211 40.35 30.48 4.90
CA LEU A 211 41.16 30.49 6.11
C LEU A 211 42.64 30.48 5.80
N ASN A 212 43.08 29.63 4.87
CA ASN A 212 44.48 29.58 4.44
C ASN A 212 44.94 30.91 3.79
N THR A 213 44.12 31.49 2.91
CA THR A 213 44.37 32.79 2.30
C THR A 213 44.47 33.89 3.36
N THR A 214 43.59 33.89 4.34
CA THR A 214 43.60 34.84 5.46
C THR A 214 44.86 34.68 6.32
N ALA A 215 45.25 33.44 6.63
CA ALA A 215 46.47 33.16 7.37
C ALA A 215 47.74 33.66 6.63
N MET A 216 47.79 33.43 5.33
CA MET A 216 48.91 33.98 4.50
C MET A 216 48.94 35.49 4.50
N ALA A 217 47.79 36.16 4.31
CA ALA A 217 47.67 37.62 4.35
C ALA A 217 48.08 38.20 5.71
N TYR A 218 47.68 37.52 6.82
CA TYR A 218 48.11 37.88 8.17
C TYR A 218 49.60 37.75 8.35
N THR A 219 50.20 36.66 7.92
CA THR A 219 51.67 36.44 7.96
C THR A 219 52.42 37.53 7.19
N ASP A 220 51.96 37.90 6.00
CA ASP A 220 52.59 38.96 5.19
C ASP A 220 52.42 40.35 5.83
N ALA A 221 51.31 40.64 6.46
CA ALA A 221 51.11 41.86 7.22
C ALA A 221 52.07 41.94 8.44
N MET A 222 52.21 40.80 9.15
CA MET A 222 53.15 40.70 10.28
C MET A 222 54.62 40.86 9.85
N LYS A 223 55.01 40.31 8.69
CA LYS A 223 56.36 40.57 8.12
C LYS A 223 56.59 42.05 7.90
N LYS A 224 55.67 42.79 7.27
CA LYS A 224 55.71 44.19 7.05
C LYS A 224 55.79 45.00 8.36
N LEU A 225 55.04 44.58 9.35
CA LEU A 225 54.97 45.27 10.64
C LEU A 225 56.20 45.02 11.52
N LYS A 226 56.64 43.75 11.70
CA LYS A 226 57.55 43.33 12.78
C LYS A 226 58.83 42.64 12.25
N THR A 227 58.72 41.61 11.40
CA THR A 227 59.81 40.64 11.16
C THR A 227 60.54 40.82 9.86
N GLY A 228 59.94 41.47 8.85
CA GLY A 228 60.57 41.66 7.53
C GLY A 228 61.65 42.74 7.51
N ASN A 229 62.50 42.66 6.49
CA ASN A 229 63.55 43.62 6.29
C ASN A 229 62.98 45.03 6.07
N GLY A 230 63.39 46.02 6.91
CA GLY A 230 62.83 47.36 6.85
C GLY A 230 61.43 47.52 7.38
N ASN A 231 61.05 46.69 8.31
CA ASN A 231 59.69 46.64 8.92
C ASN A 231 59.32 47.98 9.60
N LEU A 232 58.02 48.21 9.79
CA LEU A 232 57.49 49.48 10.29
C LEU A 232 57.93 49.76 11.73
N ILE A 233 57.93 48.78 12.62
CA ILE A 233 58.37 48.94 14.01
C ILE A 233 59.81 49.38 14.07
N GLY A 234 60.70 48.69 13.38
CA GLY A 234 62.15 49.08 13.35
C GLY A 234 62.38 50.45 12.75
N ARG A 235 61.57 50.88 11.76
CA ARG A 235 61.65 52.24 11.24
C ARG A 235 61.19 53.29 12.24
N VAL A 236 60.13 53.04 12.95
CA VAL A 236 59.61 53.97 13.98
C VAL A 236 60.53 54.04 15.17
N GLU A 237 61.19 52.96 15.57
CA GLU A 237 62.21 52.97 16.61
C GLU A 237 63.43 53.78 16.20
N LYS A 238 63.92 53.67 14.98
CA LYS A 238 65.00 54.52 14.45
C LYS A 238 64.66 56.03 14.48
N LEU A 239 63.39 56.36 14.13
CA LEU A 239 62.93 57.75 14.22
C LEU A 239 62.89 58.26 15.67
N LYS A 240 62.52 57.41 16.62
CA LYS A 240 62.56 57.75 18.06
C LYS A 240 63.98 58.03 18.55
N VAL A 241 64.95 57.22 18.10
CA VAL A 241 66.39 57.44 18.42
C VAL A 241 66.86 58.73 17.80
N MET A 242 66.37 59.14 16.62
CA MET A 242 66.68 60.41 15.95
C MET A 242 66.02 61.65 16.57
N GLY A 243 65.32 61.50 17.70
CA GLY A 243 64.77 62.60 18.49
C GLY A 243 63.29 62.92 18.23
N VAL A 244 62.56 62.11 17.54
CA VAL A 244 61.13 62.30 17.34
C VAL A 244 60.43 62.01 18.68
N LYS A 245 59.73 63.01 19.22
CA LYS A 245 58.90 62.83 20.48
C LYS A 245 57.63 62.17 20.19
N ALA A 246 57.46 60.87 20.60
CA ALA A 246 56.22 60.14 20.55
C ALA A 246 55.44 60.22 21.90
N LYS A 247 54.12 60.50 21.84
CA LYS A 247 53.25 60.55 23.04
C LYS A 247 52.84 59.17 23.53
N LYS A 248 52.91 58.11 22.68
CA LYS A 248 52.52 56.75 23.00
C LYS A 248 53.67 55.79 22.68
N ASN A 249 53.81 54.74 23.53
CA ASN A 249 54.68 53.62 23.21
C ASN A 249 53.97 52.64 22.28
N LEU A 250 54.77 52.00 21.39
CA LEU A 250 54.19 50.92 20.58
C LEU A 250 53.73 49.79 21.46
N PRO A 251 52.50 49.28 21.25
CA PRO A 251 52.03 48.10 21.95
C PRO A 251 52.95 46.92 21.63
N ALA A 252 53.15 46.02 22.62
CA ALA A 252 53.83 44.76 22.35
C ALA A 252 52.89 43.90 21.44
N VAL A 253 53.33 43.69 20.22
CA VAL A 253 52.58 42.76 19.30
C VAL A 253 53.06 41.35 19.62
N ASN A 254 52.27 40.64 20.41
CA ASN A 254 52.55 39.25 20.71
C ASN A 254 52.42 38.39 19.46
N GLU A 255 53.35 37.47 19.28
CA GLU A 255 53.19 36.41 18.29
C GLU A 255 52.00 35.57 18.73
N ALA A 256 51.08 35.28 17.82
CA ALA A 256 50.11 34.24 18.07
C ALA A 256 50.91 32.93 18.31
N GLU A 257 50.71 32.33 19.47
CA GLU A 257 51.30 31.03 19.79
C GLU A 257 50.92 30.07 18.66
N GLU A 258 51.94 29.53 17.98
CA GLU A 258 51.74 28.38 17.09
C GLU A 258 51.41 27.20 18.02
N GLU A 259 50.12 26.95 18.27
CA GLU A 259 49.69 25.66 18.77
C GLU A 259 49.89 24.59 17.69
N ASN A 260 50.76 23.65 18.02
CA ASN A 260 51.09 22.43 17.30
C ASN A 260 49.88 21.55 17.00
#